data_ee80762644b7643f3389c61286c5cfe9
#
_entry.id   ee80762644b7643f3389c61286c5cfe9
#
_cell.length_a   1.000
_cell.length_b   1.000
_cell.length_c   1.000
_cell.angle_alpha   90.00
_cell.angle_beta   90.00
_cell.angle_gamma   90.00
#
_symmetry.space_group_name_H-M   'P 1'
#
loop_
_entity.id
_entity.type
_entity.pdbx_description
1 polymer ?
#
loop_
_entity_poly.entity_id
_entity_poly.type
_entity_poly.pdbx_seq_one_letter_code
_entity_poly.pdbx_strand_id
1 'polypeptide(L)'
;MDYYSDLEKGYDKSILISNLVRNALIDKQLCELSKMFMRDNISIYILRLTHNKFYVGKTHNIFIRYKQHLNGNGSFWTKKYKPLYIDKLIEDCDDYDEDKMVKIYMNNYGIDNVRGGTYIQEKLSKNVKKFITSELRMANNQCLCCGANDHFAKTCIYKSLYTFLISKIKNLFL
;
A
#
# COMPACT_ATOMS: atom_id res chain seq x y z
N MET A 1 -24.19 -25.41 -5.00
CA MET A 1 -23.81 -24.06 -5.45
C MET A 1 -22.38 -24.16 -5.98
N ASP A 2 -22.23 -24.21 -7.30
CA ASP A 2 -20.94 -24.45 -7.95
C ASP A 2 -20.10 -23.18 -7.93
N TYR A 3 -19.15 -23.11 -7.00
CA TYR A 3 -18.20 -21.99 -6.89
C TYR A 3 -17.36 -21.74 -8.17
N TYR A 4 -17.27 -22.74 -9.06
CA TYR A 4 -16.59 -22.63 -10.35
C TYR A 4 -17.33 -21.77 -11.37
N SER A 5 -18.68 -21.71 -11.31
CA SER A 5 -19.47 -20.91 -12.25
C SER A 5 -19.36 -19.39 -12.03
N ASP A 6 -18.96 -18.97 -10.83
CA ASP A 6 -18.86 -17.55 -10.48
C ASP A 6 -17.51 -16.93 -10.89
N LEU A 7 -16.47 -17.76 -11.08
CA LEU A 7 -15.18 -17.32 -11.62
C LEU A 7 -15.28 -16.91 -13.10
N GLU A 8 -16.21 -17.52 -13.85
CA GLU A 8 -16.44 -17.20 -15.26
C GLU A 8 -17.33 -15.96 -15.49
N LYS A 9 -18.04 -15.50 -14.45
CA LYS A 9 -18.99 -14.37 -14.54
C LYS A 9 -18.42 -13.00 -14.21
N GLY A 10 -17.08 -12.86 -14.15
CA GLY A 10 -16.45 -11.55 -13.93
C GLY A 10 -16.60 -11.00 -12.50
N TYR A 11 -16.92 -11.83 -11.54
CA TYR A 11 -16.85 -11.44 -10.12
C TYR A 11 -15.42 -11.06 -9.75
N ASP A 12 -15.26 -9.96 -9.04
CA ASP A 12 -13.96 -9.53 -8.56
C ASP A 12 -13.33 -10.65 -7.71
N LYS A 13 -12.28 -11.25 -8.25
CA LYS A 13 -11.54 -12.36 -7.64
C LYS A 13 -11.11 -12.05 -6.20
N SER A 14 -10.81 -10.80 -5.90
CA SER A 14 -10.43 -10.34 -4.56
C SER A 14 -11.56 -10.50 -3.56
N ILE A 15 -12.78 -10.16 -3.97
CA ILE A 15 -13.99 -10.30 -3.14
C ILE A 15 -14.30 -11.77 -2.90
N LEU A 16 -14.22 -12.59 -3.96
CA LEU A 16 -14.45 -14.02 -3.86
C LEU A 16 -13.47 -14.68 -2.88
N ILE A 17 -12.18 -14.42 -3.01
CA ILE A 17 -11.14 -14.94 -2.10
C ILE A 17 -11.40 -14.46 -0.67
N SER A 18 -11.74 -13.18 -0.48
CA SER A 18 -12.03 -12.65 0.85
C SER A 18 -13.18 -13.39 1.53
N ASN A 19 -14.25 -13.69 0.79
CA ASN A 19 -15.40 -14.42 1.29
C ASN A 19 -15.09 -15.90 1.55
N LEU A 20 -14.37 -16.56 0.66
CA LEU A 20 -13.95 -17.96 0.84
C LEU A 20 -13.10 -18.13 2.09
N VAL A 21 -12.13 -17.27 2.32
CA VAL A 21 -11.26 -17.37 3.50
C VAL A 21 -12.03 -17.08 4.79
N ARG A 22 -12.98 -16.12 4.78
CA ARG A 22 -13.82 -15.83 5.95
C ARG A 22 -14.79 -16.96 6.28
N ASN A 23 -15.33 -17.62 5.26
CA ASN A 23 -16.34 -18.68 5.39
C ASN A 23 -15.71 -20.06 5.51
N ALA A 24 -14.40 -20.23 5.33
CA ALA A 24 -13.70 -21.48 5.54
C ALA A 24 -13.70 -21.83 7.03
N LEU A 25 -14.69 -22.59 7.44
CA LEU A 25 -14.92 -23.01 8.83
C LEU A 25 -13.87 -23.98 9.36
N ILE A 26 -13.17 -24.69 8.47
CA ILE A 26 -12.22 -25.75 8.83
C ILE A 26 -10.90 -25.49 8.10
N ASP A 27 -9.78 -25.59 8.81
CA ASP A 27 -8.42 -25.43 8.27
C ASP A 27 -8.11 -26.38 7.11
N LYS A 28 -8.74 -27.55 7.07
CA LYS A 28 -8.59 -28.55 6.00
C LYS A 28 -9.12 -28.05 4.67
N GLN A 29 -10.30 -27.40 4.63
CA GLN A 29 -10.87 -26.84 3.41
C GLN A 29 -10.01 -25.70 2.87
N LEU A 30 -9.47 -24.87 3.76
CA LEU A 30 -8.56 -23.80 3.37
C LEU A 30 -7.25 -24.35 2.80
N CYS A 31 -6.74 -25.45 3.35
CA CYS A 31 -5.54 -26.11 2.86
C CYS A 31 -5.75 -26.68 1.43
N GLU A 32 -6.90 -27.27 1.15
CA GLU A 32 -7.23 -27.77 -0.19
C GLU A 32 -7.38 -26.62 -1.19
N LEU A 33 -8.14 -25.56 -0.84
CA LEU A 33 -8.25 -24.37 -1.65
C LEU A 33 -6.89 -23.73 -1.90
N SER A 34 -6.03 -23.67 -0.88
CA SER A 34 -4.70 -23.08 -1.00
C SER A 34 -3.81 -23.80 -2.00
N LYS A 35 -3.92 -25.15 -2.09
CA LYS A 35 -3.17 -25.95 -3.07
C LYS A 35 -3.60 -25.67 -4.51
N MET A 36 -4.89 -25.43 -4.74
CA MET A 36 -5.43 -25.11 -6.07
C MET A 36 -4.98 -23.73 -6.57
N PHE A 37 -4.64 -22.83 -5.65
CA PHE A 37 -4.21 -21.46 -5.96
C PHE A 37 -2.73 -21.19 -5.63
N MET A 38 -1.95 -22.24 -5.34
CA MET A 38 -0.49 -22.10 -5.28
C MET A 38 0.04 -21.75 -6.67
N ARG A 39 0.79 -20.67 -6.75
CA ARG A 39 1.45 -20.23 -7.97
C ARG A 39 2.95 -20.18 -7.72
N ASP A 40 3.72 -20.44 -8.76
CA ASP A 40 5.18 -20.27 -8.72
C ASP A 40 5.54 -18.78 -8.66
N ASN A 41 4.67 -17.93 -9.21
CA ASN A 41 4.89 -16.49 -9.29
C ASN A 41 4.34 -15.75 -8.06
N ILE A 42 4.97 -14.60 -7.78
CA ILE A 42 4.58 -13.70 -6.71
C ILE A 42 3.27 -12.99 -7.08
N SER A 43 2.37 -12.88 -6.11
CA SER A 43 1.20 -12.02 -6.21
C SER A 43 1.31 -10.87 -5.21
N ILE A 44 0.96 -9.66 -5.65
CA ILE A 44 0.80 -8.50 -4.78
C ILE A 44 -0.66 -8.39 -4.38
N TYR A 45 -0.90 -8.28 -3.08
CA TYR A 45 -2.24 -8.10 -2.55
C TYR A 45 -2.34 -6.79 -1.78
N ILE A 46 -3.48 -6.14 -1.89
CA ILE A 46 -3.80 -4.94 -1.16
C ILE A 46 -4.99 -5.23 -0.25
N LEU A 47 -4.82 -5.00 1.04
CA LEU A 47 -5.90 -5.13 2.01
C LEU A 47 -6.49 -3.76 2.32
N ARG A 48 -7.81 -3.65 2.19
CA ARG A 48 -8.56 -2.58 2.83
C ARG A 48 -8.70 -2.88 4.31
N LEU A 49 -8.34 -1.92 5.14
CA LEU A 49 -8.38 -2.04 6.59
C LEU A 49 -9.39 -1.04 7.19
N THR A 50 -9.70 -1.23 8.47
CA THR A 50 -10.49 -0.24 9.22
C THR A 50 -9.84 1.14 9.21
N HIS A 51 -10.63 2.20 9.46
CA HIS A 51 -10.16 3.60 9.51
C HIS A 51 -9.52 4.10 8.20
N ASN A 52 -10.03 3.62 7.07
CA ASN A 52 -9.51 3.98 5.73
C ASN A 52 -8.00 3.71 5.55
N LYS A 53 -7.47 2.69 6.22
CA LYS A 53 -6.09 2.27 6.07
C LYS A 53 -5.97 1.17 5.02
N PHE A 54 -4.74 1.01 4.50
CA PHE A 54 -4.38 -0.01 3.53
C PHE A 54 -3.10 -0.72 3.95
N TYR A 55 -3.00 -1.97 3.55
CA TYR A 55 -1.78 -2.74 3.65
C TYR A 55 -1.49 -3.39 2.30
N VAL A 56 -0.29 -3.20 1.80
CA VAL A 56 0.22 -3.85 0.59
C VAL A 56 1.20 -4.93 1.02
N GLY A 57 1.12 -6.10 0.42
CA GLY A 57 2.04 -7.19 0.69
C GLY A 57 2.21 -8.10 -0.50
N LYS A 58 3.23 -8.96 -0.46
CA LYS A 58 3.47 -9.99 -1.46
C LYS A 58 3.33 -11.38 -0.89
N THR A 59 2.92 -12.33 -1.73
CA THR A 59 2.76 -13.73 -1.34
C THR A 59 2.71 -14.65 -2.56
N HIS A 60 3.09 -15.92 -2.38
CA HIS A 60 2.81 -17.00 -3.33
C HIS A 60 1.44 -17.66 -3.06
N ASN A 61 0.85 -17.41 -1.87
CA ASN A 61 -0.43 -17.99 -1.49
C ASN A 61 -1.30 -16.99 -0.74
N ILE A 62 -2.24 -16.39 -1.45
CA ILE A 62 -3.12 -15.34 -0.90
C ILE A 62 -4.06 -15.89 0.19
N PHE A 63 -4.53 -17.14 0.09
CA PHE A 63 -5.45 -17.71 1.07
C PHE A 63 -4.81 -17.85 2.44
N ILE A 64 -3.60 -18.43 2.48
CA ILE A 64 -2.84 -18.59 3.72
C ILE A 64 -2.49 -17.20 4.28
N ARG A 65 -2.01 -16.31 3.42
CA ARG A 65 -1.55 -14.98 3.85
C ARG A 65 -2.68 -14.12 4.39
N TYR A 66 -3.83 -14.10 3.71
CA TYR A 66 -4.99 -13.35 4.18
C TYR A 66 -5.54 -13.90 5.50
N LYS A 67 -5.60 -15.23 5.67
CA LYS A 67 -5.96 -15.87 6.94
C LYS A 67 -5.02 -15.46 8.07
N GLN A 68 -3.70 -15.41 7.83
CA GLN A 68 -2.73 -14.92 8.82
C GLN A 68 -3.07 -13.50 9.28
N HIS A 69 -3.42 -12.61 8.36
CA HIS A 69 -3.84 -11.24 8.69
C HIS A 69 -5.13 -11.20 9.51
N LEU A 70 -6.14 -11.98 9.13
CA LEU A 70 -7.42 -12.07 9.86
C LEU A 70 -7.23 -12.56 11.29
N ASN A 71 -6.35 -13.56 11.50
CA ASN A 71 -6.05 -14.16 12.80
C ASN A 71 -5.06 -13.30 13.63
N GLY A 72 -4.64 -12.14 13.14
CA GLY A 72 -3.69 -11.29 13.85
C GLY A 72 -2.23 -11.76 13.78
N ASN A 73 -1.91 -12.73 12.93
CA ASN A 73 -0.54 -13.23 12.68
C ASN A 73 0.16 -12.52 11.51
N GLY A 74 -0.45 -11.43 11.01
CA GLY A 74 0.11 -10.58 9.97
C GLY A 74 1.05 -9.51 10.52
N SER A 75 1.15 -8.39 9.77
CA SER A 75 1.97 -7.24 10.18
C SER A 75 1.39 -6.51 11.39
N PHE A 76 2.22 -5.71 12.09
CA PHE A 76 1.75 -4.86 13.18
C PHE A 76 0.61 -3.93 12.71
N TRP A 77 0.70 -3.42 11.48
CA TRP A 77 -0.30 -2.54 10.89
C TRP A 77 -1.67 -3.20 10.75
N THR A 78 -1.72 -4.45 10.28
CA THR A 78 -2.96 -5.23 10.16
C THR A 78 -3.48 -5.78 11.49
N LYS A 79 -2.62 -5.88 12.51
CA LYS A 79 -3.07 -6.13 13.90
C LYS A 79 -3.81 -4.94 14.47
N LYS A 80 -3.28 -3.74 14.24
CA LYS A 80 -3.86 -2.49 14.72
C LYS A 80 -5.13 -2.10 13.96
N TYR A 81 -5.09 -2.19 12.63
CA TYR A 81 -6.21 -1.88 11.75
C TYR A 81 -6.70 -3.18 11.10
N LYS A 82 -7.85 -3.67 11.54
CA LYS A 82 -8.33 -4.99 11.13
C LYS A 82 -8.64 -5.05 9.62
N PRO A 83 -8.27 -6.14 8.94
CA PRO A 83 -8.61 -6.33 7.53
C PRO A 83 -10.13 -6.43 7.34
N LEU A 84 -10.63 -5.67 6.37
CA LEU A 84 -12.02 -5.72 5.95
C LEU A 84 -12.19 -6.68 4.77
N TYR A 85 -11.39 -6.47 3.72
CA TYR A 85 -11.38 -7.31 2.51
C TYR A 85 -10.09 -7.11 1.72
N ILE A 86 -9.88 -7.96 0.71
CA ILE A 86 -8.82 -7.80 -0.28
C ILE A 86 -9.33 -6.79 -1.32
N ASP A 87 -8.76 -5.59 -1.33
CA ASP A 87 -9.12 -4.50 -2.23
C ASP A 87 -8.66 -4.79 -3.67
N LYS A 88 -7.46 -5.38 -3.80
CA LYS A 88 -6.88 -5.77 -5.09
C LYS A 88 -5.94 -6.94 -4.94
N LEU A 89 -5.94 -7.81 -5.95
CA LEU A 89 -4.97 -8.88 -6.15
C LEU A 89 -4.36 -8.73 -7.54
N ILE A 90 -3.03 -8.67 -7.62
CA ILE A 90 -2.26 -8.57 -8.86
C ILE A 90 -1.38 -9.79 -8.91
N GLU A 91 -1.52 -10.60 -9.95
CA GLU A 91 -0.77 -11.84 -10.15
C GLU A 91 0.42 -11.58 -11.08
N ASP A 92 1.36 -12.53 -11.11
CA ASP A 92 2.53 -12.51 -11.98
C ASP A 92 3.40 -11.26 -11.82
N CYS A 93 3.64 -10.88 -10.56
CA CYS A 93 4.45 -9.74 -10.16
C CYS A 93 5.90 -10.13 -9.91
N ASP A 94 6.79 -9.13 -9.93
CA ASP A 94 8.17 -9.26 -9.49
C ASP A 94 8.39 -8.78 -8.04
N ASP A 95 9.63 -8.96 -7.54
CA ASP A 95 9.99 -8.59 -6.15
C ASP A 95 9.87 -7.09 -5.86
N TYR A 96 9.95 -6.24 -6.87
CA TYR A 96 9.93 -4.77 -6.73
C TYR A 96 8.53 -4.18 -6.80
N ASP A 97 7.56 -4.93 -7.33
CA ASP A 97 6.17 -4.47 -7.50
C ASP A 97 5.48 -4.17 -6.16
N GLU A 98 5.89 -4.81 -5.06
CA GLU A 98 5.36 -4.51 -3.73
C GLU A 98 5.58 -3.03 -3.37
N ASP A 99 6.82 -2.55 -3.40
CA ASP A 99 7.16 -1.16 -3.06
C ASP A 99 6.56 -0.15 -4.06
N LYS A 100 6.49 -0.51 -5.34
CA LYS A 100 5.80 0.29 -6.36
C LYS A 100 4.32 0.47 -6.01
N MET A 101 3.62 -0.61 -5.65
CA MET A 101 2.22 -0.54 -5.27
C MET A 101 1.99 0.21 -3.95
N VAL A 102 2.89 0.07 -2.97
CA VAL A 102 2.87 0.89 -1.74
C VAL A 102 2.89 2.37 -2.09
N LYS A 103 3.80 2.81 -2.96
CA LYS A 103 3.93 4.21 -3.38
C LYS A 103 2.70 4.70 -4.15
N ILE A 104 2.14 3.88 -5.05
CA ILE A 104 0.90 4.21 -5.76
C ILE A 104 -0.25 4.43 -4.76
N TYR A 105 -0.41 3.54 -3.78
CA TYR A 105 -1.46 3.69 -2.77
C TYR A 105 -1.19 4.87 -1.82
N MET A 106 0.07 5.13 -1.45
CA MET A 106 0.44 6.33 -0.68
C MET A 106 0.13 7.63 -1.44
N ASN A 107 0.31 7.65 -2.75
CA ASN A 107 -0.05 8.79 -3.59
C ASN A 107 -1.56 9.05 -3.60
N ASN A 108 -2.36 7.99 -3.70
CA ASN A 108 -3.81 8.09 -3.85
C ASN A 108 -4.53 8.31 -2.52
N TYR A 109 -4.05 7.70 -1.44
CA TYR A 109 -4.74 7.65 -0.14
C TYR A 109 -3.97 8.35 1.00
N GLY A 110 -2.76 8.86 0.71
CA GLY A 110 -1.91 9.54 1.67
C GLY A 110 -0.93 8.61 2.38
N ILE A 111 0.29 9.14 2.62
CA ILE A 111 1.43 8.40 3.18
C ILE A 111 1.12 7.77 4.55
N ASP A 112 0.29 8.43 5.37
CA ASP A 112 -0.05 7.94 6.72
C ASP A 112 -1.14 6.87 6.73
N ASN A 113 -1.72 6.57 5.59
CA ASN A 113 -2.81 5.60 5.47
C ASN A 113 -2.38 4.25 4.88
N VAL A 114 -1.15 4.14 4.41
CA VAL A 114 -0.66 2.95 3.71
C VAL A 114 0.61 2.41 4.35
N ARG A 115 0.71 1.10 4.52
CA ARG A 115 1.92 0.39 4.95
C ARG A 115 2.11 -0.86 4.10
N GLY A 116 3.37 -1.32 4.01
CA GLY A 116 3.77 -2.50 3.25
C GLY A 116 5.19 -2.37 2.72
N GLY A 117 5.70 -3.42 2.07
CA GLY A 117 7.05 -3.44 1.51
C GLY A 117 8.10 -2.93 2.50
N THR A 118 8.93 -2.00 2.06
CA THR A 118 9.95 -1.34 2.89
C THR A 118 9.35 -0.46 4.01
N TYR A 119 8.08 -0.03 3.89
CA TYR A 119 7.44 0.94 4.80
C TYR A 119 6.49 0.27 5.80
N ILE A 120 7.03 -0.64 6.63
CA ILE A 120 6.24 -1.42 7.60
C ILE A 120 6.10 -0.78 8.99
N GLN A 121 6.88 0.26 9.28
CA GLN A 121 6.86 0.93 10.58
C GLN A 121 5.51 1.60 10.85
N GLU A 122 4.99 1.48 12.06
CA GLU A 122 3.72 2.11 12.44
C GLU A 122 3.70 3.62 12.17
N LYS A 123 4.76 4.30 12.61
CA LYS A 123 4.97 5.72 12.38
C LYS A 123 6.23 5.93 11.56
N LEU A 124 6.07 6.43 10.36
CA LEU A 124 7.20 6.83 9.53
C LEU A 124 7.83 8.12 10.08
N SER A 125 9.17 8.16 10.14
CA SER A 125 9.89 9.36 10.56
C SER A 125 9.63 10.53 9.59
N LYS A 126 9.86 11.76 10.05
CA LYS A 126 9.73 12.97 9.21
C LYS A 126 10.62 12.90 7.96
N ASN A 127 11.84 12.35 8.11
CA ASN A 127 12.77 12.21 6.98
C ASN A 127 12.27 11.21 5.94
N VAL A 128 11.76 10.06 6.37
CA VAL A 128 11.17 9.06 5.47
C VAL A 128 9.96 9.63 4.73
N LYS A 129 9.06 10.32 5.43
CA LYS A 129 7.90 10.98 4.78
C LYS A 129 8.33 12.03 3.77
N LYS A 130 9.35 12.85 4.09
CA LYS A 130 9.90 13.85 3.17
C LYS A 130 10.48 13.19 1.92
N PHE A 131 11.20 12.08 2.09
CA PHE A 131 11.77 11.31 0.98
C PHE A 131 10.66 10.76 0.07
N ILE A 132 9.67 10.07 0.64
CA ILE A 132 8.51 9.54 -0.11
C ILE A 132 7.78 10.69 -0.84
N THR A 133 7.52 11.81 -0.16
CA THR A 133 6.88 12.97 -0.78
C THR A 133 7.65 13.48 -2.00
N SER A 134 8.99 13.52 -1.91
CA SER A 134 9.83 13.92 -3.04
C SER A 134 9.72 12.95 -4.21
N GLU A 135 9.77 11.64 -3.94
CA GLU A 135 9.61 10.61 -4.99
C GLU A 135 8.23 10.70 -5.66
N LEU A 136 7.15 10.85 -4.88
CA LEU A 136 5.79 10.99 -5.42
C LEU A 136 5.65 12.25 -6.28
N ARG A 137 6.21 13.38 -5.84
CA ARG A 137 6.23 14.62 -6.63
C ARG A 137 7.00 14.46 -7.93
N MET A 138 8.16 13.77 -7.90
CA MET A 138 8.94 13.47 -9.12
C MET A 138 8.12 12.60 -10.08
N ALA A 139 7.50 11.54 -9.59
CA ALA A 139 6.69 10.64 -10.41
C ALA A 139 5.47 11.34 -11.04
N ASN A 140 4.93 12.35 -10.37
CA ASN A 140 3.78 13.14 -10.85
C ASN A 140 4.17 14.43 -11.60
N ASN A 141 5.47 14.63 -11.90
CA ASN A 141 5.98 15.86 -12.53
C ASN A 141 5.63 17.16 -11.76
N GLN A 142 5.60 17.09 -10.44
CA GLN A 142 5.27 18.19 -9.54
C GLN A 142 6.51 18.93 -9.07
N CYS A 143 6.34 20.20 -8.72
CA CYS A 143 7.38 21.00 -8.08
C CYS A 143 7.84 20.33 -6.77
N LEU A 144 9.14 20.00 -6.66
CA LEU A 144 9.70 19.34 -5.46
C LEU A 144 9.62 20.23 -4.21
N CYS A 145 9.50 21.55 -4.39
CA CYS A 145 9.42 22.49 -3.29
C CYS A 145 8.00 22.61 -2.73
N CYS A 146 7.00 22.92 -3.58
CA CYS A 146 5.63 23.20 -3.14
C CYS A 146 4.60 22.13 -3.57
N GLY A 147 4.91 21.27 -4.57
CA GLY A 147 4.01 20.24 -5.07
C GLY A 147 3.05 20.71 -6.17
N ALA A 148 3.18 21.94 -6.66
CA ALA A 148 2.36 22.44 -7.77
C ALA A 148 2.74 21.80 -9.10
N ASN A 149 1.80 21.77 -10.07
CA ASN A 149 1.97 21.12 -11.38
C ASN A 149 2.40 22.10 -12.48
N ASP A 150 2.41 23.41 -12.20
CA ASP A 150 2.59 24.50 -13.17
C ASP A 150 4.04 24.98 -13.30
N HIS A 151 4.94 24.52 -12.42
CA HIS A 151 6.36 24.91 -12.43
C HIS A 151 7.25 23.87 -11.77
N PHE A 152 8.57 24.00 -11.95
CA PHE A 152 9.58 23.18 -11.28
C PHE A 152 10.27 23.92 -10.13
N ALA A 153 11.00 23.19 -9.29
CA ALA A 153 11.68 23.75 -8.11
C ALA A 153 12.65 24.91 -8.41
N LYS A 154 13.19 25.00 -9.64
CA LYS A 154 14.10 26.09 -10.06
C LYS A 154 13.39 27.44 -10.09
N THR A 155 12.14 27.49 -10.52
CA THR A 155 11.32 28.70 -10.68
C THR A 155 10.29 28.87 -9.57
N CYS A 156 10.39 28.08 -8.50
CA CYS A 156 9.44 28.08 -7.40
C CYS A 156 9.60 29.34 -6.51
N ILE A 157 8.56 30.17 -6.45
CA ILE A 157 8.54 31.39 -5.62
C ILE A 157 8.66 31.08 -4.12
N TYR A 158 8.12 29.94 -3.64
CA TYR A 158 8.25 29.53 -2.24
C TYR A 158 9.69 29.23 -1.86
N LYS A 159 10.52 28.74 -2.76
CA LYS A 159 11.95 28.53 -2.54
C LYS A 159 12.67 29.87 -2.37
N SER A 160 12.33 30.86 -3.21
CA SER A 160 12.89 32.19 -3.16
C SER A 160 12.50 32.91 -1.85
N LEU A 161 11.22 32.86 -1.48
CA LEU A 161 10.70 33.44 -0.23
C LEU A 161 11.34 32.81 1.02
N TYR A 162 11.49 31.50 1.03
CA TYR A 162 12.11 30.77 2.15
C TYR A 162 13.58 31.18 2.34
N THR A 163 14.36 31.28 1.25
CA THR A 163 15.76 31.70 1.26
C THR A 163 15.87 33.18 1.72
N PHE A 164 14.97 34.05 1.26
CA PHE A 164 14.91 35.46 1.66
C PHE A 164 14.59 35.60 3.17
N LEU A 165 13.60 34.86 3.69
CA LEU A 165 13.23 34.88 5.11
C LEU A 165 14.38 34.41 6.01
N ILE A 166 15.04 33.28 5.65
CA ILE A 166 16.19 32.80 6.43
C ILE A 166 17.34 33.77 6.42
N SER A 167 17.64 34.45 5.31
CA SER A 167 18.69 35.47 5.26
C SER A 167 18.38 36.66 6.17
N LYS A 168 17.11 37.11 6.22
CA LYS A 168 16.64 38.18 7.12
C LYS A 168 16.76 37.76 8.60
N ILE A 169 16.38 36.52 8.95
CA ILE A 169 16.45 36.00 10.32
C ILE A 169 17.93 35.90 10.76
N LYS A 170 18.82 35.39 9.90
CA LYS A 170 20.25 35.31 10.23
C LYS A 170 20.87 36.69 10.49
N ASN A 171 20.45 37.71 9.77
CA ASN A 171 20.94 39.08 9.96
C ASN A 171 20.33 39.78 11.18
N LEU A 172 19.32 39.24 11.83
CA LEU A 172 18.73 39.76 13.07
C LEU A 172 19.43 39.22 14.33
N PHE A 173 20.21 38.14 14.18
CA PHE A 173 20.94 37.49 15.28
C PHE A 173 22.47 37.61 15.15
N LEU A 174 22.98 38.46 14.25
CA LEU A 174 24.34 38.96 14.15
C LEU A 174 24.40 40.43 14.52
#